data_35aeee9261c7be66624c035057e99e89
#
_entry.id   35aeee9261c7be66624c035057e99e89
#
_cell.length_a   1.000
_cell.length_b   1.000
_cell.length_c   1.000
_cell.angle_alpha   90.00
_cell.angle_beta   90.00
_cell.angle_gamma   90.00
#
_symmetry.space_group_name_H-M   'P 1'
#
loop_
_entity.id
_entity.type
_entity.pdbx_description
1 polymer ?
#
loop_
_entity_poly.entity_id
_entity_poly.type
_entity_poly.pdbx_seq_one_letter_code
_entity_poly.pdbx_strand_id
1 'polypeptide(L)'
;SKALAETLVNYGIEPDAETVQTYRTINEELWRQLEKGQIRRDKLMGERFTRFLKAINAAGDGVEMNRCYLERLSTHPDLMTSNVLDVLGELSEVATLAVVTNGFEKVQSRRVAESGIRNYLEDVFVSEKLDSEKPSRRIFDAALRALGVENREHVLVVGDSLTSDIQGGVNAGLDTCWFNPGHAENPGKVTPTYEIASLEELYPLVMEPEELANLGLKHRRHQP
;
A
#
# COMPACT_ATOMS: atom_id res chain seq x y z
N SER A 1 1.41 11.73 6.65
CA SER A 1 2.69 11.03 6.93
C SER A 1 3.74 12.03 7.41
N LYS A 2 4.71 11.55 8.17
CA LYS A 2 5.85 12.33 8.66
C LYS A 2 6.64 12.98 7.51
N ALA A 3 6.87 12.24 6.44
CA ALA A 3 7.55 12.73 5.24
C ALA A 3 6.87 13.97 4.61
N LEU A 4 5.53 14.01 4.59
CA LEU A 4 4.79 15.17 4.10
C LEU A 4 5.01 16.38 5.01
N ALA A 5 4.82 16.22 6.32
CA ALA A 5 4.99 17.31 7.28
C ALA A 5 6.38 17.93 7.23
N GLU A 6 7.42 17.09 7.20
CA GLU A 6 8.80 17.56 7.07
C GLU A 6 9.08 18.25 5.73
N THR A 7 8.43 17.80 4.64
CA THR A 7 8.54 18.47 3.36
C THR A 7 7.90 19.85 3.39
N LEU A 8 6.70 19.98 3.92
CA LEU A 8 5.99 21.24 4.08
C LEU A 8 6.82 22.25 4.88
N VAL A 9 7.29 21.85 6.07
CA VAL A 9 8.14 22.68 6.92
C VAL A 9 9.40 23.16 6.20
N ASN A 10 10.05 22.31 5.41
CA ASN A 10 11.23 22.68 4.63
C ASN A 10 10.97 23.77 3.60
N TYR A 11 9.73 23.90 3.14
CA TYR A 11 9.27 24.94 2.21
C TYR A 11 8.58 26.12 2.93
N GLY A 12 8.68 26.19 4.28
CA GLY A 12 8.08 27.26 5.07
C GLY A 12 6.54 27.20 5.14
N ILE A 13 5.96 26.03 4.88
CA ILE A 13 4.52 25.80 4.90
C ILE A 13 4.15 25.07 6.20
N GLU A 14 3.20 25.63 6.95
CA GLU A 14 2.69 25.00 8.18
C GLU A 14 1.91 23.71 7.82
N PRO A 15 2.24 22.55 8.42
CA PRO A 15 1.53 21.29 8.17
C PRO A 15 0.24 21.16 9.02
N ASP A 16 -0.59 22.19 9.02
CA ASP A 16 -1.89 22.15 9.71
C ASP A 16 -2.90 21.20 9.04
N ALA A 17 -4.04 20.98 9.67
CA ALA A 17 -5.04 20.03 9.20
C ALA A 17 -5.60 20.41 7.81
N GLU A 18 -5.81 21.69 7.53
CA GLU A 18 -6.35 22.19 6.27
C GLU A 18 -5.33 22.01 5.13
N THR A 19 -4.09 22.38 5.37
CA THR A 19 -2.98 22.21 4.43
C THR A 19 -2.75 20.74 4.07
N VAL A 20 -2.72 19.87 5.08
CA VAL A 20 -2.57 18.42 4.88
C VAL A 20 -3.77 17.84 4.13
N GLN A 21 -4.98 18.27 4.44
CA GLN A 21 -6.20 17.82 3.75
C GLN A 21 -6.23 18.27 2.29
N THR A 22 -5.80 19.49 1.99
CA THR A 22 -5.68 20.01 0.63
C THR A 22 -4.71 19.15 -0.20
N TYR A 23 -3.54 18.82 0.37
CA TYR A 23 -2.60 17.93 -0.28
C TYR A 23 -3.21 16.54 -0.53
N ARG A 24 -3.87 15.94 0.48
CA ARG A 24 -4.48 14.61 0.35
C ARG A 24 -5.51 14.57 -0.78
N THR A 25 -6.41 15.53 -0.84
CA THR A 25 -7.44 15.62 -1.88
C THR A 25 -6.83 15.65 -3.29
N ILE A 26 -5.81 16.47 -3.50
CA ILE A 26 -5.11 16.59 -4.79
C ILE A 26 -4.36 15.28 -5.12
N ASN A 27 -3.68 14.71 -4.16
CA ASN A 27 -2.93 13.47 -4.33
C ASN A 27 -3.84 12.28 -4.67
N GLU A 28 -4.95 12.12 -3.95
CA GLU A 28 -5.95 11.06 -4.21
C GLU A 28 -6.59 11.20 -5.60
N GLU A 29 -6.90 12.44 -6.02
CA GLU A 29 -7.45 12.67 -7.35
C GLU A 29 -6.46 12.30 -8.46
N LEU A 30 -5.18 12.65 -8.31
CA LEU A 30 -4.14 12.28 -9.28
C LEU A 30 -3.89 10.78 -9.33
N TRP A 31 -3.89 10.08 -8.20
CA TRP A 31 -3.79 8.62 -8.16
C TRP A 31 -4.99 7.97 -8.85
N ARG A 32 -6.21 8.47 -8.60
CA ARG A 32 -7.44 7.99 -9.27
C ARG A 32 -7.39 8.19 -10.79
N GLN A 33 -6.81 9.31 -11.26
CA GLN A 33 -6.62 9.55 -12.69
C GLN A 33 -5.59 8.59 -13.30
N LEU A 34 -4.51 8.29 -12.58
CA LEU A 34 -3.51 7.31 -13.00
C LEU A 34 -4.12 5.90 -13.10
N GLU A 35 -4.85 5.45 -12.07
CA GLU A 35 -5.54 4.15 -12.04
C GLU A 35 -6.54 3.97 -13.18
N LYS A 36 -7.15 5.07 -13.64
CA LYS A 36 -8.04 5.08 -14.81
C LYS A 36 -7.31 5.23 -16.14
N GLY A 37 -5.99 5.32 -16.14
CA GLY A 37 -5.20 5.57 -17.35
C GLY A 37 -5.41 6.95 -17.98
N GLN A 38 -5.98 7.91 -17.25
CA GLN A 38 -6.25 9.27 -17.70
C GLN A 38 -5.00 10.15 -17.70
N ILE A 39 -4.06 9.84 -16.84
CA ILE A 39 -2.74 10.47 -16.80
C ILE A 39 -1.66 9.41 -16.73
N ARG A 40 -0.44 9.79 -17.10
CA ARG A 40 0.75 8.97 -16.92
C ARG A 40 1.42 9.31 -15.58
N ARG A 41 2.31 8.43 -15.14
CA ARG A 41 3.05 8.54 -13.88
C ARG A 41 3.91 9.80 -13.80
N ASP A 42 4.58 10.16 -14.90
CA ASP A 42 5.38 11.39 -15.01
C ASP A 42 4.53 12.64 -14.76
N LYS A 43 3.30 12.66 -15.25
CA LYS A 43 2.35 13.75 -15.00
C LYS A 43 1.93 13.82 -13.52
N LEU A 44 1.66 12.70 -12.88
CA LEU A 44 1.38 12.66 -11.44
C LEU A 44 2.53 13.27 -10.64
N MET A 45 3.78 12.88 -10.94
CA MET A 45 4.97 13.40 -10.28
C MET A 45 5.16 14.91 -10.47
N GLY A 46 4.94 15.40 -11.69
CA GLY A 46 5.11 16.83 -12.00
C GLY A 46 4.00 17.71 -11.44
N GLU A 47 2.76 17.21 -11.36
CA GLU A 47 1.61 18.04 -11.02
C GLU A 47 1.23 18.02 -9.54
N ARG A 48 1.55 16.99 -8.79
CA ARG A 48 1.08 16.80 -7.41
C ARG A 48 1.35 18.02 -6.52
N PHE A 49 2.59 18.42 -6.37
CA PHE A 49 2.95 19.59 -5.57
C PHE A 49 2.75 20.90 -6.31
N THR A 50 2.81 20.94 -7.64
CA THR A 50 2.49 22.12 -8.43
C THR A 50 1.04 22.55 -8.23
N ARG A 51 0.08 21.61 -8.27
CA ARG A 51 -1.34 21.87 -7.97
C ARG A 51 -1.54 22.25 -6.51
N PHE A 52 -0.83 21.58 -5.59
CA PHE A 52 -0.89 21.86 -4.17
C PHE A 52 -0.44 23.28 -3.86
N LEU A 53 0.76 23.72 -4.30
CA LEU A 53 1.28 25.08 -4.10
C LEU A 53 0.31 26.13 -4.65
N LYS A 54 -0.24 25.90 -5.83
CA LYS A 54 -1.26 26.77 -6.42
C LYS A 54 -2.53 26.85 -5.55
N ALA A 55 -3.00 25.74 -5.00
CA ALA A 55 -4.22 25.68 -4.19
C ALA A 55 -4.10 26.49 -2.89
N ILE A 56 -2.89 26.51 -2.28
CA ILE A 56 -2.64 27.25 -1.04
C ILE A 56 -2.01 28.64 -1.30
N ASN A 57 -1.96 29.09 -2.55
CA ASN A 57 -1.33 30.36 -2.96
C ASN A 57 0.13 30.54 -2.47
N ALA A 58 0.89 29.45 -2.39
CA ALA A 58 2.30 29.46 -2.02
C ALA A 58 3.21 29.49 -3.24
N ALA A 59 4.32 30.19 -3.13
CA ALA A 59 5.39 30.18 -4.14
C ALA A 59 6.28 28.94 -3.95
N GLY A 60 6.82 28.42 -5.05
CA GLY A 60 7.75 27.29 -5.02
C GLY A 60 7.79 26.50 -6.31
N ASP A 61 8.79 25.63 -6.42
CA ASP A 61 8.87 24.64 -7.50
C ASP A 61 8.25 23.31 -7.04
N GLY A 62 7.09 22.99 -7.59
CA GLY A 62 6.36 21.77 -7.24
C GLY A 62 7.09 20.48 -7.64
N VAL A 63 7.91 20.52 -8.70
CA VAL A 63 8.70 19.36 -9.15
C VAL A 63 9.82 19.07 -8.14
N GLU A 64 10.53 20.11 -7.73
CA GLU A 64 11.59 20.01 -6.71
C GLU A 64 11.02 19.60 -5.35
N MET A 65 9.88 20.16 -4.96
CA MET A 65 9.17 19.77 -3.74
C MET A 65 8.75 18.31 -3.77
N ASN A 66 8.29 17.82 -4.92
CA ASN A 66 7.98 16.41 -5.09
C ASN A 66 9.21 15.50 -4.94
N ARG A 67 10.35 15.92 -5.50
CA ARG A 67 11.62 15.19 -5.35
C ARG A 67 12.03 15.08 -3.88
N CYS A 68 11.97 16.18 -3.16
CA CYS A 68 12.26 16.24 -1.72
C CYS A 68 11.30 15.34 -0.90
N TYR A 69 10.01 15.37 -1.23
CA TYR A 69 9.02 14.51 -0.59
C TYR A 69 9.30 13.02 -0.81
N LEU A 70 9.59 12.60 -2.06
CA LEU A 70 9.86 11.20 -2.37
C LEU A 70 11.14 10.70 -1.70
N GLU A 71 12.16 11.53 -1.57
CA GLU A 71 13.38 11.20 -0.83
C GLU A 71 13.06 10.94 0.64
N ARG A 72 12.33 11.84 1.31
CA ARG A 72 11.89 11.65 2.70
C ARG A 72 10.98 10.45 2.86
N LEU A 73 10.02 10.28 1.95
CA LEU A 73 9.12 9.12 1.97
C LEU A 73 9.89 7.80 1.89
N SER A 74 11.00 7.77 1.16
CA SER A 74 11.83 6.56 1.03
C SER A 74 12.61 6.22 2.30
N THR A 75 12.89 7.21 3.15
CA THR A 75 13.67 7.05 4.40
C THR A 75 12.82 6.94 5.66
N HIS A 76 11.50 7.10 5.54
CA HIS A 76 10.58 6.98 6.64
C HIS A 76 9.61 5.82 6.37
N PRO A 77 9.99 4.58 6.69
CA PRO A 77 9.08 3.44 6.58
C PRO A 77 8.06 3.50 7.72
N ASP A 78 7.03 4.36 7.53
CA ASP A 78 5.89 4.36 8.44
C ASP A 78 5.15 3.02 8.26
N LEU A 79 5.35 2.08 9.17
CA LEU A 79 4.55 0.87 9.24
C LEU A 79 3.14 1.24 9.71
N MET A 80 2.14 0.59 9.13
CA MET A 80 0.73 0.92 9.40
C MET A 80 0.33 0.61 10.84
N THR A 81 0.90 -0.46 11.40
CA THR A 81 0.66 -0.92 12.78
C THR A 81 1.97 -1.33 13.44
N SER A 82 2.02 -1.27 14.78
CA SER A 82 3.21 -1.63 15.54
C SER A 82 3.54 -3.13 15.48
N ASN A 83 2.55 -3.98 15.19
CA ASN A 83 2.65 -5.44 15.17
C ASN A 83 2.80 -6.04 13.76
N VAL A 84 2.97 -5.22 12.73
CA VAL A 84 3.03 -5.71 11.34
C VAL A 84 4.13 -6.75 11.12
N LEU A 85 5.29 -6.59 11.76
CA LEU A 85 6.39 -7.53 11.61
C LEU A 85 6.08 -8.88 12.27
N ASP A 86 5.40 -8.88 13.41
CA ASP A 86 4.99 -10.11 14.09
C ASP A 86 3.98 -10.88 13.23
N VAL A 87 2.95 -10.17 12.71
CA VAL A 87 1.93 -10.77 11.84
C VAL A 87 2.56 -11.33 10.56
N LEU A 88 3.46 -10.57 9.90
CA LEU A 88 4.13 -11.07 8.70
C LEU A 88 5.03 -12.26 9.00
N GLY A 89 5.71 -12.26 10.16
CA GLY A 89 6.53 -13.38 10.60
C GLY A 89 5.70 -14.66 10.75
N GLU A 90 4.56 -14.58 11.40
CA GLU A 90 3.66 -15.71 11.61
C GLU A 90 3.02 -16.20 10.30
N LEU A 91 2.54 -15.29 9.46
CA LEU A 91 1.96 -15.63 8.16
C LEU A 91 2.99 -16.23 7.18
N SER A 92 4.25 -15.79 7.24
CA SER A 92 5.31 -16.32 6.37
C SER A 92 5.69 -17.78 6.67
N GLU A 93 5.31 -18.31 7.85
CA GLU A 93 5.51 -19.73 8.19
C GLU A 93 4.54 -20.66 7.42
N VAL A 94 3.39 -20.14 6.97
CA VAL A 94 2.30 -20.93 6.36
C VAL A 94 1.93 -20.47 4.95
N ALA A 95 2.35 -19.29 4.53
CA ALA A 95 2.02 -18.72 3.23
C ALA A 95 3.20 -17.99 2.58
N THR A 96 3.24 -18.00 1.26
CA THR A 96 4.17 -17.15 0.49
C THR A 96 3.65 -15.73 0.44
N LEU A 97 4.41 -14.78 0.98
CA LEU A 97 4.04 -13.37 1.02
C LEU A 97 4.76 -12.57 -0.06
N ALA A 98 4.03 -11.72 -0.74
CA ALA A 98 4.59 -10.80 -1.74
C ALA A 98 3.90 -9.44 -1.70
N VAL A 99 4.58 -8.40 -2.14
CA VAL A 99 4.02 -7.04 -2.26
C VAL A 99 3.77 -6.71 -3.73
N VAL A 100 2.58 -6.16 -4.02
CA VAL A 100 2.23 -5.57 -5.33
C VAL A 100 1.91 -4.10 -5.12
N THR A 101 2.70 -3.19 -5.71
CA THR A 101 2.59 -1.75 -5.44
C THR A 101 2.58 -0.89 -6.71
N ASN A 102 1.74 0.16 -6.72
CA ASN A 102 1.73 1.22 -7.73
C ASN A 102 2.78 2.32 -7.47
N GLY A 103 3.60 2.16 -6.44
CA GLY A 103 4.62 3.14 -6.06
C GLY A 103 5.78 3.25 -7.06
N PHE A 104 6.71 4.13 -6.73
CA PHE A 104 7.96 4.30 -7.49
C PHE A 104 9.00 3.30 -7.02
N GLU A 105 9.69 2.64 -7.94
CA GLU A 105 10.61 1.56 -7.62
C GLU A 105 11.64 1.96 -6.56
N LYS A 106 12.37 3.05 -6.79
CA LYS A 106 13.40 3.54 -5.87
C LYS A 106 12.85 3.80 -4.46
N VAL A 107 11.62 4.35 -4.38
CA VAL A 107 10.97 4.65 -3.10
C VAL A 107 10.54 3.36 -2.41
N GLN A 108 9.84 2.47 -3.12
CA GLN A 108 9.30 1.25 -2.52
C GLN A 108 10.40 0.25 -2.14
N SER A 109 11.40 0.07 -2.98
CA SER A 109 12.53 -0.81 -2.69
C SER A 109 13.25 -0.39 -1.40
N ARG A 110 13.47 0.93 -1.21
CA ARG A 110 14.10 1.45 0.00
C ARG A 110 13.18 1.30 1.22
N ARG A 111 11.90 1.64 1.10
CA ARG A 111 10.92 1.46 2.20
C ARG A 111 10.82 0.02 2.65
N VAL A 112 10.74 -0.92 1.72
CA VAL A 112 10.70 -2.36 2.02
C VAL A 112 11.98 -2.81 2.72
N ALA A 113 13.16 -2.35 2.27
CA ALA A 113 14.43 -2.71 2.88
C ALA A 113 14.57 -2.15 4.31
N GLU A 114 14.21 -0.88 4.53
CA GLU A 114 14.39 -0.20 5.81
C GLU A 114 13.29 -0.53 6.84
N SER A 115 12.12 -0.99 6.41
CA SER A 115 11.01 -1.36 7.31
C SER A 115 11.17 -2.71 7.99
N GLY A 116 12.08 -3.56 7.51
CA GLY A 116 12.25 -4.94 8.01
C GLY A 116 11.28 -5.95 7.40
N ILE A 117 10.24 -5.51 6.67
CA ILE A 117 9.26 -6.43 6.05
C ILE A 117 9.87 -7.32 4.98
N ARG A 118 11.00 -6.90 4.36
CA ARG A 118 11.70 -7.67 3.29
C ARG A 118 12.03 -9.10 3.71
N ASN A 119 12.29 -9.32 4.99
CA ASN A 119 12.67 -10.63 5.53
C ASN A 119 11.54 -11.67 5.45
N TYR A 120 10.30 -11.23 5.30
CA TYR A 120 9.11 -12.08 5.24
C TYR A 120 8.53 -12.20 3.83
N LEU A 121 9.10 -11.48 2.85
CA LEU A 121 8.57 -11.43 1.49
C LEU A 121 9.40 -12.28 0.54
N GLU A 122 8.73 -13.08 -0.27
CA GLU A 122 9.35 -13.75 -1.42
C GLU A 122 9.78 -12.72 -2.46
N ASP A 123 8.88 -11.82 -2.87
CA ASP A 123 9.19 -10.79 -3.85
C ASP A 123 8.37 -9.50 -3.69
N VAL A 124 8.79 -8.45 -4.42
CA VAL A 124 8.14 -7.13 -4.47
C VAL A 124 7.91 -6.71 -5.91
N PHE A 125 6.66 -6.67 -6.32
CA PHE A 125 6.23 -6.33 -7.67
C PHE A 125 5.85 -4.86 -7.76
N VAL A 126 6.69 -4.08 -8.40
CA VAL A 126 6.49 -2.64 -8.58
C VAL A 126 5.96 -2.38 -9.98
N SER A 127 4.83 -1.67 -10.09
CA SER A 127 4.15 -1.39 -11.36
C SER A 127 5.04 -0.68 -12.38
N GLU A 128 5.97 0.16 -11.92
CA GLU A 128 6.93 0.85 -12.79
C GLU A 128 7.82 -0.12 -13.58
N LYS A 129 8.23 -1.24 -12.98
CA LYS A 129 8.99 -2.29 -13.68
C LYS A 129 8.15 -3.11 -14.65
N LEU A 130 6.88 -3.29 -14.31
CA LEU A 130 5.98 -4.19 -15.04
C LEU A 130 5.16 -3.46 -16.12
N ASP A 131 5.31 -2.13 -16.22
CA ASP A 131 4.50 -1.25 -17.09
C ASP A 131 3.00 -1.56 -16.98
N SER A 132 2.55 -1.79 -15.74
CA SER A 132 1.15 -2.14 -15.45
C SER A 132 0.79 -1.78 -14.02
N GLU A 133 -0.14 -0.83 -13.86
CA GLU A 133 -0.66 -0.39 -12.56
C GLU A 133 -1.89 -1.21 -12.13
N LYS A 134 -2.08 -1.39 -10.80
CA LYS A 134 -3.37 -1.78 -10.23
C LYS A 134 -4.41 -0.69 -10.59
N PRO A 135 -5.63 -1.01 -10.96
CA PRO A 135 -6.33 -2.30 -10.84
C PRO A 135 -6.20 -3.22 -12.08
N SER A 136 -5.23 -3.03 -12.96
CA SER A 136 -5.04 -3.94 -14.09
C SER A 136 -4.71 -5.35 -13.59
N ARG A 137 -5.41 -6.36 -14.12
CA ARG A 137 -5.10 -7.77 -13.81
C ARG A 137 -3.66 -8.17 -14.21
N ARG A 138 -3.06 -7.45 -15.19
CA ARG A 138 -1.74 -7.78 -15.74
C ARG A 138 -0.64 -7.78 -14.68
N ILE A 139 -0.68 -6.87 -13.70
CA ILE A 139 0.33 -6.83 -12.64
C ILE A 139 0.21 -8.05 -11.72
N PHE A 140 -1.03 -8.49 -11.39
CA PHE A 140 -1.26 -9.70 -10.61
C PHE A 140 -0.89 -10.95 -11.39
N ASP A 141 -1.26 -11.05 -12.67
CA ASP A 141 -0.86 -12.15 -13.53
C ASP A 141 0.67 -12.28 -13.67
N ALA A 142 1.39 -11.15 -13.69
CA ALA A 142 2.85 -11.14 -13.71
C ALA A 142 3.43 -11.62 -12.37
N ALA A 143 2.88 -11.15 -11.24
CA ALA A 143 3.30 -11.58 -9.90
C ALA A 143 3.07 -13.08 -9.70
N LEU A 144 1.87 -13.59 -10.01
CA LEU A 144 1.54 -15.01 -9.87
C LEU A 144 2.47 -15.91 -10.72
N ARG A 145 2.77 -15.52 -11.95
CA ARG A 145 3.71 -16.26 -12.80
C ARG A 145 5.11 -16.28 -12.22
N ALA A 146 5.60 -15.15 -11.71
CA ALA A 146 6.93 -15.07 -11.12
C ALA A 146 7.04 -15.90 -9.84
N LEU A 147 5.96 -16.00 -9.06
CA LEU A 147 5.87 -16.82 -7.84
C LEU A 147 5.55 -18.29 -8.12
N GLY A 148 5.32 -18.69 -9.38
CA GLY A 148 4.97 -20.05 -9.74
C GLY A 148 3.59 -20.50 -9.24
N VAL A 149 2.67 -19.56 -9.02
CA VAL A 149 1.32 -19.86 -8.52
C VAL A 149 0.41 -20.25 -9.68
N GLU A 150 -0.07 -21.49 -9.67
CA GLU A 150 -0.99 -22.02 -10.68
C GLU A 150 -2.45 -21.94 -10.24
N ASN A 151 -2.74 -22.24 -8.96
CA ASN A 151 -4.10 -22.21 -8.42
C ASN A 151 -4.43 -20.86 -7.80
N ARG A 152 -5.35 -20.13 -8.43
CA ARG A 152 -5.80 -18.81 -7.97
C ARG A 152 -6.70 -18.86 -6.74
N GLU A 153 -7.34 -19.98 -6.45
CA GLU A 153 -8.19 -20.15 -5.28
C GLU A 153 -7.41 -20.10 -3.95
N HIS A 154 -6.08 -20.31 -4.03
CA HIS A 154 -5.18 -20.20 -2.88
C HIS A 154 -4.49 -18.83 -2.78
N VAL A 155 -5.05 -17.80 -3.41
CA VAL A 155 -4.46 -16.46 -3.44
C VAL A 155 -5.41 -15.45 -2.84
N LEU A 156 -4.94 -14.74 -1.83
CA LEU A 156 -5.65 -13.64 -1.19
C LEU A 156 -4.91 -12.31 -1.46
N VAL A 157 -5.60 -11.36 -2.08
CA VAL A 157 -5.12 -9.98 -2.21
C VAL A 157 -5.58 -9.16 -1.03
N VAL A 158 -4.65 -8.66 -0.23
CA VAL A 158 -4.92 -7.79 0.92
C VAL A 158 -4.52 -6.36 0.59
N GLY A 159 -5.40 -5.40 0.79
CA GLY A 159 -5.09 -3.99 0.53
C GLY A 159 -6.12 -3.03 1.08
N ASP A 160 -5.77 -1.75 1.16
CA ASP A 160 -6.60 -0.68 1.72
C ASP A 160 -7.40 0.09 0.65
N SER A 161 -7.02 -0.03 -0.62
CA SER A 161 -7.68 0.66 -1.72
C SER A 161 -8.73 -0.19 -2.41
N LEU A 162 -10.01 0.19 -2.29
CA LEU A 162 -11.11 -0.44 -3.04
C LEU A 162 -10.94 -0.33 -4.56
N THR A 163 -10.41 0.81 -5.05
CA THR A 163 -10.29 1.08 -6.49
C THR A 163 -9.03 0.47 -7.13
N SER A 164 -8.03 0.17 -6.36
CA SER A 164 -6.73 -0.32 -6.83
C SER A 164 -6.50 -1.77 -6.43
N ASP A 165 -6.45 -2.07 -5.12
CA ASP A 165 -6.16 -3.42 -4.63
C ASP A 165 -7.33 -4.38 -4.83
N ILE A 166 -8.48 -4.02 -4.27
CA ILE A 166 -9.67 -4.89 -4.29
C ILE A 166 -10.19 -5.03 -5.71
N GLN A 167 -10.35 -3.93 -6.44
CA GLN A 167 -10.78 -3.99 -7.83
C GLN A 167 -9.77 -4.77 -8.69
N GLY A 168 -8.47 -4.63 -8.41
CA GLY A 168 -7.42 -5.34 -9.12
C GLY A 168 -7.44 -6.84 -8.86
N GLY A 169 -7.62 -7.28 -7.61
CA GLY A 169 -7.80 -8.68 -7.25
C GLY A 169 -9.03 -9.28 -7.92
N VAL A 170 -10.18 -8.58 -7.87
CA VAL A 170 -11.41 -9.00 -8.58
C VAL A 170 -11.18 -9.12 -10.09
N ASN A 171 -10.52 -8.14 -10.73
CA ASN A 171 -10.19 -8.19 -12.16
C ASN A 171 -9.26 -9.36 -12.51
N ALA A 172 -8.42 -9.80 -11.56
CA ALA A 172 -7.55 -10.95 -11.72
C ALA A 172 -8.23 -12.29 -11.36
N GLY A 173 -9.45 -12.29 -10.86
CA GLY A 173 -10.17 -13.49 -10.42
C GLY A 173 -9.56 -14.09 -9.15
N LEU A 174 -9.18 -13.25 -8.20
CA LEU A 174 -8.58 -13.60 -6.92
C LEU A 174 -9.51 -13.22 -5.77
N ASP A 175 -9.43 -13.94 -4.66
CA ASP A 175 -10.05 -13.51 -3.42
C ASP A 175 -9.39 -12.23 -2.90
N THR A 176 -10.21 -11.39 -2.27
CA THR A 176 -9.80 -10.04 -1.84
C THR A 176 -10.18 -9.79 -0.39
N CYS A 177 -9.28 -9.13 0.34
CA CYS A 177 -9.47 -8.73 1.72
C CYS A 177 -9.21 -7.23 1.84
N TRP A 178 -10.27 -6.47 2.13
CA TRP A 178 -10.15 -5.03 2.32
C TRP A 178 -9.71 -4.71 3.75
N PHE A 179 -8.51 -4.14 3.87
CA PHE A 179 -8.00 -3.62 5.14
C PHE A 179 -8.59 -2.24 5.42
N ASN A 180 -9.56 -2.19 6.35
CA ASN A 180 -10.37 -1.01 6.65
C ASN A 180 -10.38 -0.66 8.15
N PRO A 181 -9.23 -0.29 8.75
CA PRO A 181 -9.13 -0.01 10.19
C PRO A 181 -9.96 1.22 10.62
N GLY A 182 -10.32 2.08 9.69
CA GLY A 182 -11.14 3.27 9.93
C GLY A 182 -12.64 3.05 9.76
N HIS A 183 -13.08 1.83 9.44
CA HIS A 183 -14.48 1.49 9.15
C HIS A 183 -15.14 2.46 8.15
N ALA A 184 -14.38 2.84 7.10
CA ALA A 184 -14.90 3.66 6.02
C ALA A 184 -16.04 2.93 5.28
N GLU A 185 -17.06 3.67 4.86
CA GLU A 185 -18.15 3.11 4.09
C GLU A 185 -17.66 2.69 2.69
N ASN A 186 -18.09 1.50 2.25
CA ASN A 186 -17.87 1.06 0.88
C ASN A 186 -18.91 1.73 -0.03
N PRO A 187 -18.50 2.56 -1.01
CA PRO A 187 -19.44 3.21 -1.94
C PRO A 187 -20.13 2.24 -2.91
N GLY A 188 -19.98 0.93 -2.74
CA GLY A 188 -20.72 -0.11 -3.48
C GLY A 188 -20.25 -0.39 -4.90
N LYS A 189 -19.07 0.08 -5.30
CA LYS A 189 -18.53 -0.17 -6.65
C LYS A 189 -17.85 -1.51 -6.82
N VAL A 190 -17.28 -2.05 -5.75
CA VAL A 190 -16.63 -3.35 -5.70
C VAL A 190 -16.91 -3.98 -4.35
N THR A 191 -17.15 -5.29 -4.32
CA THR A 191 -17.37 -6.05 -3.09
C THR A 191 -16.12 -6.88 -2.82
N PRO A 192 -15.40 -6.65 -1.69
CA PRO A 192 -14.31 -7.52 -1.27
C PRO A 192 -14.88 -8.88 -0.82
N THR A 193 -14.10 -9.96 -0.91
CA THR A 193 -14.44 -11.27 -0.34
C THR A 193 -14.48 -11.19 1.18
N TYR A 194 -13.51 -10.47 1.76
CA TYR A 194 -13.38 -10.24 3.20
C TYR A 194 -13.11 -8.76 3.49
N GLU A 195 -13.44 -8.33 4.71
CA GLU A 195 -13.08 -7.02 5.26
C GLU A 195 -12.51 -7.23 6.66
N ILE A 196 -11.40 -6.55 6.97
CA ILE A 196 -10.71 -6.62 8.27
C ILE A 196 -10.34 -5.22 8.75
N ALA A 197 -10.32 -5.02 10.06
CA ALA A 197 -9.89 -3.78 10.71
C ALA A 197 -8.48 -3.91 11.32
N SER A 198 -8.03 -5.12 11.60
CA SER A 198 -6.67 -5.42 12.09
C SER A 198 -6.01 -6.51 11.26
N LEU A 199 -4.67 -6.54 11.21
CA LEU A 199 -3.94 -7.54 10.42
C LEU A 199 -4.03 -8.95 11.02
N GLU A 200 -4.24 -9.09 12.33
CA GLU A 200 -4.42 -10.37 13.00
C GLU A 200 -5.68 -11.11 12.54
N GLU A 201 -6.66 -10.39 12.02
CA GLU A 201 -7.86 -11.00 11.42
C GLU A 201 -7.56 -11.78 10.12
N LEU A 202 -6.34 -11.67 9.59
CA LEU A 202 -5.86 -12.52 8.49
C LEU A 202 -5.61 -13.97 8.94
N TYR A 203 -5.27 -14.21 10.20
CA TYR A 203 -4.92 -15.55 10.66
C TYR A 203 -6.01 -16.59 10.36
N PRO A 204 -7.28 -16.40 10.74
CA PRO A 204 -8.32 -17.38 10.44
C PRO A 204 -8.69 -17.48 8.95
N LEU A 205 -8.23 -16.55 8.11
CA LEU A 205 -8.43 -16.57 6.65
C LEU A 205 -7.33 -17.36 5.92
N VAL A 206 -6.16 -17.52 6.54
CA VAL A 206 -4.96 -18.06 5.90
C VAL A 206 -4.47 -19.34 6.58
N MET A 207 -4.68 -19.47 7.89
CA MET A 207 -4.17 -20.57 8.71
C MET A 207 -5.19 -21.67 8.91
N GLU A 208 -4.73 -22.91 8.88
CA GLU A 208 -5.53 -24.07 9.27
C GLU A 208 -5.79 -24.09 10.81
N PRO A 209 -6.84 -24.76 11.29
CA PRO A 209 -7.18 -24.80 12.72
C PRO A 209 -6.03 -25.25 13.65
N GLU A 210 -5.18 -26.16 13.20
CA GLU A 210 -4.01 -26.64 13.96
C GLU A 210 -2.93 -25.56 14.09
N GLU A 211 -2.72 -24.77 13.04
CA GLU A 211 -1.75 -23.64 13.00
C GLU A 211 -2.22 -22.52 13.93
N LEU A 212 -3.53 -22.18 13.88
CA LEU A 212 -4.15 -21.22 14.80
C LEU A 212 -4.02 -21.65 16.27
N ALA A 213 -4.21 -22.93 16.57
CA ALA A 213 -4.05 -23.46 17.93
C ALA A 213 -2.60 -23.32 18.42
N ASN A 214 -1.61 -23.58 17.56
CA ASN A 214 -0.20 -23.44 17.87
C ASN A 214 0.18 -21.97 18.10
N LEU A 215 -0.34 -21.04 17.30
CA LEU A 215 -0.17 -19.60 17.47
C LEU A 215 -0.68 -19.14 18.84
N GLY A 216 -1.88 -19.54 19.22
CA GLY A 216 -2.46 -19.24 20.53
C GLY A 216 -1.63 -19.78 21.72
N LEU A 217 -0.90 -20.89 21.54
CA LEU A 217 0.03 -21.43 22.54
C LEU A 217 1.35 -20.63 22.59
N LYS A 218 1.88 -20.15 21.45
CA LYS A 218 3.06 -19.28 21.39
C LYS A 218 2.78 -17.97 22.15
N HIS A 219 1.66 -17.31 21.90
CA HIS A 219 1.28 -16.05 22.56
C HIS A 219 1.11 -16.19 24.08
N ARG A 220 0.57 -17.30 24.58
CA ARG A 220 0.44 -17.55 26.03
C ARG A 220 1.77 -17.77 26.74
N ARG A 221 2.82 -18.22 26.06
CA ARG A 221 4.15 -18.44 26.63
C ARG A 221 4.99 -17.16 26.76
N HIS A 222 4.59 -16.09 26.05
CA HIS A 222 5.28 -14.81 26.04
C HIS A 222 4.56 -13.70 26.82
N GLN A 223 3.45 -14.01 27.50
CA GLN A 223 2.85 -13.13 28.50
C GLN A 223 3.58 -13.36 29.84
N PRO A 224 4.16 -12.29 30.46
CA PRO A 224 4.89 -12.37 31.71
C PRO A 224 3.99 -12.74 32.89
#